data_20a4b0346a22c3fe1a7ae990cedd3d9a
#
_entry.id   20a4b0346a22c3fe1a7ae990cedd3d9a
#
_cell.length_a   1.000
_cell.length_b   1.000
_cell.length_c   1.000
_cell.angle_alpha   90.00
_cell.angle_beta   90.00
_cell.angle_gamma   90.00
#
_symmetry.space_group_name_H-M   'P 1'
#
loop_
_entity.id
_entity.type
_entity.pdbx_description
1 polymer ?
#
loop_
_entity_poly.entity_id
_entity_poly.type
_entity_poly.pdbx_seq_one_letter_code
_entity_poly.pdbx_strand_id
1 'polypeptide(L)'
;MVDFNEVYKNTAPPVRVGLVGAGEFGASLITQSLSHPGIDVPVVADIDPDRAVNVLLRCGVAGDGIEICRDAATARDAMTAGKVAVVPDGLLLVDTDIDLVVEATGAPEAAAAVSEAAILAGKHVVLASKEMASVCGPWLAKLAADKGVVYTLPDGDQPSLLIGLISRAELLGLEVVMAGKASEYDVVWHRAKGELSYHGQTFAVPDFADNWQLDGADIPEVLADRAAPLGPTALKSVPDLCEMMLVCNATGLRPDFDAFHAPLARTVELPDVFRPETEGGILMEAGGGVVDIVNCLRRFDELSLAGGVFVIVRCSDRETWQVLKAKGIPVSSCGNYGLLHNPVHLLGIEAAASIIA
;
A
#
# COMPACT_ATOMS: atom_id res chain seq x y z
N MET A 1 -23.66 -2.61 13.57
CA MET A 1 -22.23 -2.19 13.68
C MET A 1 -21.42 -3.45 13.52
N VAL A 2 -20.42 -3.43 12.64
CA VAL A 2 -19.48 -4.57 12.53
C VAL A 2 -18.51 -4.43 13.69
N ASP A 3 -18.48 -5.42 14.56
CA ASP A 3 -17.45 -5.53 15.59
C ASP A 3 -16.29 -6.34 15.02
N PHE A 4 -15.22 -5.68 14.67
CA PHE A 4 -14.04 -6.34 14.12
C PHE A 4 -13.42 -7.37 15.08
N ASN A 5 -13.52 -7.15 16.41
CA ASN A 5 -13.05 -8.14 17.37
C ASN A 5 -13.89 -9.43 17.33
N GLU A 6 -15.18 -9.35 17.02
CA GLU A 6 -16.01 -10.55 16.86
C GLU A 6 -15.77 -11.21 15.48
N VAL A 7 -15.56 -10.44 14.42
CA VAL A 7 -15.27 -10.95 13.07
C VAL A 7 -13.91 -11.67 13.05
N TYR A 8 -12.90 -11.08 13.70
CA TYR A 8 -11.55 -11.62 13.78
C TYR A 8 -11.27 -12.37 15.08
N LYS A 9 -12.32 -12.66 15.87
CA LYS A 9 -12.19 -13.43 17.10
C LYS A 9 -11.86 -14.88 16.75
N ASN A 10 -10.59 -15.18 16.76
CA ASN A 10 -10.12 -16.50 16.47
C ASN A 10 -10.39 -17.44 17.65
N THR A 11 -11.31 -18.39 17.45
CA THR A 11 -11.57 -19.52 18.39
C THR A 11 -10.81 -20.78 17.98
N ALA A 12 -10.12 -20.75 16.83
CA ALA A 12 -9.28 -21.79 16.30
C ALA A 12 -7.84 -21.71 16.86
N PRO A 13 -6.99 -22.72 16.65
CA PRO A 13 -5.55 -22.59 16.88
C PRO A 13 -5.00 -21.40 16.11
N PRO A 14 -3.94 -20.73 16.60
CA PRO A 14 -3.32 -19.62 15.88
C PRO A 14 -2.87 -20.05 14.50
N VAL A 15 -3.01 -19.15 13.52
CA VAL A 15 -2.49 -19.34 12.17
C VAL A 15 -0.97 -19.38 12.24
N ARG A 16 -0.34 -20.43 11.74
CA ARG A 16 1.10 -20.63 11.77
C ARG A 16 1.75 -20.05 10.53
N VAL A 17 2.50 -18.99 10.72
CA VAL A 17 3.10 -18.17 9.67
C VAL A 17 4.58 -18.49 9.50
N GLY A 18 5.00 -18.81 8.28
CA GLY A 18 6.40 -18.76 7.88
C GLY A 18 6.73 -17.39 7.32
N LEU A 19 7.59 -16.63 7.98
CA LEU A 19 8.02 -15.31 7.52
C LEU A 19 9.29 -15.41 6.68
N VAL A 20 9.31 -14.80 5.49
CA VAL A 20 10.49 -14.68 4.63
C VAL A 20 10.87 -13.21 4.51
N GLY A 21 12.04 -12.87 5.07
CA GLY A 21 12.56 -11.51 5.14
C GLY A 21 12.34 -10.86 6.52
N ALA A 22 13.44 -10.69 7.26
CA ALA A 22 13.47 -10.00 8.55
C ALA A 22 13.80 -8.50 8.39
N GLY A 23 13.11 -7.81 7.48
CA GLY A 23 13.17 -6.35 7.30
C GLY A 23 12.21 -5.60 8.22
N GLU A 24 11.87 -4.36 7.87
CA GLU A 24 10.93 -3.52 8.65
C GLU A 24 9.53 -4.12 8.70
N PHE A 25 9.02 -4.60 7.56
CA PHE A 25 7.72 -5.28 7.49
C PHE A 25 7.73 -6.55 8.36
N GLY A 26 8.77 -7.38 8.25
CA GLY A 26 8.91 -8.60 9.05
C GLY A 26 8.98 -8.30 10.55
N ALA A 27 9.70 -7.27 10.97
CA ALA A 27 9.76 -6.83 12.36
C ALA A 27 8.38 -6.40 12.89
N SER A 28 7.59 -5.67 12.07
CA SER A 28 6.24 -5.27 12.42
C SER A 28 5.33 -6.49 12.61
N LEU A 29 5.40 -7.48 11.73
CA LEU A 29 4.62 -8.70 11.84
C LEU A 29 5.03 -9.55 13.06
N ILE A 30 6.32 -9.71 13.32
CA ILE A 30 6.82 -10.40 14.52
C ILE A 30 6.27 -9.71 15.79
N THR A 31 6.34 -8.38 15.85
CA THR A 31 5.80 -7.62 16.99
C THR A 31 4.30 -7.84 17.17
N GLN A 32 3.54 -7.86 16.06
CA GLN A 32 2.11 -8.15 16.10
C GLN A 32 1.83 -9.57 16.60
N SER A 33 2.55 -10.58 16.14
CA SER A 33 2.34 -11.98 16.55
C SER A 33 2.53 -12.20 18.05
N LEU A 34 3.44 -11.46 18.69
CA LEU A 34 3.67 -11.54 20.12
C LEU A 34 2.50 -10.98 20.96
N SER A 35 1.67 -10.14 20.39
CA SER A 35 0.51 -9.52 21.06
C SER A 35 -0.83 -10.07 20.61
N HIS A 36 -0.90 -10.72 19.45
CA HIS A 36 -2.14 -11.21 18.86
C HIS A 36 -2.26 -12.75 18.98
N PRO A 37 -3.21 -13.26 19.77
CA PRO A 37 -3.30 -14.70 20.06
C PRO A 37 -3.66 -15.58 18.85
N GLY A 38 -4.14 -14.98 17.75
CA GLY A 38 -4.51 -15.69 16.52
C GLY A 38 -3.37 -15.90 15.54
N ILE A 39 -2.15 -15.42 15.83
CA ILE A 39 -0.98 -15.50 14.93
C ILE A 39 0.22 -16.08 15.68
N ASP A 40 0.82 -17.11 15.09
CA ASP A 40 2.08 -17.69 15.53
C ASP A 40 3.11 -17.58 14.40
N VAL A 41 4.32 -17.12 14.69
CA VAL A 41 5.45 -17.05 13.74
C VAL A 41 6.55 -18.01 14.19
N PRO A 42 6.38 -19.32 13.98
CA PRO A 42 7.31 -20.32 14.49
C PRO A 42 8.59 -20.45 13.65
N VAL A 43 8.65 -19.85 12.46
CA VAL A 43 9.82 -19.91 11.58
C VAL A 43 10.01 -18.62 10.80
N VAL A 44 11.27 -18.17 10.75
CA VAL A 44 11.70 -16.99 9.99
C VAL A 44 12.84 -17.38 9.06
N ALA A 45 12.73 -17.05 7.78
CA ALA A 45 13.80 -17.21 6.80
C ALA A 45 14.41 -15.85 6.46
N ASP A 46 15.71 -15.78 6.48
CA ASP A 46 16.47 -14.64 6.00
C ASP A 46 17.84 -15.09 5.46
N ILE A 47 18.27 -14.49 4.35
CA ILE A 47 19.59 -14.79 3.77
C ILE A 47 20.74 -14.50 4.74
N ASP A 48 20.49 -13.64 5.73
CA ASP A 48 21.36 -13.35 6.88
C ASP A 48 20.65 -13.82 8.17
N PRO A 49 20.88 -15.05 8.63
CA PRO A 49 20.27 -15.58 9.85
C PRO A 49 20.60 -14.77 11.10
N ASP A 50 21.78 -14.18 11.18
CA ASP A 50 22.16 -13.35 12.33
C ASP A 50 21.33 -12.06 12.38
N ARG A 51 21.00 -11.47 11.23
CA ARG A 51 20.06 -10.36 11.13
C ARG A 51 18.68 -10.77 11.65
N ALA A 52 18.16 -11.93 11.23
CA ALA A 52 16.86 -12.43 11.68
C ALA A 52 16.85 -12.64 13.20
N VAL A 53 17.88 -13.24 13.77
CA VAL A 53 18.03 -13.39 15.24
C VAL A 53 18.01 -12.02 15.93
N ASN A 54 18.78 -11.05 15.43
CA ASN A 54 18.83 -9.71 16.02
C ASN A 54 17.46 -9.01 15.96
N VAL A 55 16.68 -9.20 14.88
CA VAL A 55 15.31 -8.66 14.76
C VAL A 55 14.38 -9.32 15.76
N LEU A 56 14.40 -10.66 15.89
CA LEU A 56 13.60 -11.41 16.86
C LEU A 56 13.88 -10.94 18.30
N LEU A 57 15.16 -10.82 18.68
CA LEU A 57 15.56 -10.30 19.99
C LEU A 57 15.05 -8.88 20.23
N ARG A 58 15.19 -8.00 19.25
CA ARG A 58 14.71 -6.61 19.32
C ARG A 58 13.19 -6.53 19.47
N CYS A 59 12.46 -7.45 18.83
CA CYS A 59 11.00 -7.53 18.94
C CYS A 59 10.52 -8.14 20.26
N GLY A 60 11.41 -8.73 21.07
CA GLY A 60 11.10 -9.25 22.42
C GLY A 60 11.05 -10.77 22.52
N VAL A 61 11.45 -11.51 21.48
CA VAL A 61 11.62 -12.98 21.59
C VAL A 61 12.83 -13.28 22.45
N ALA A 62 12.69 -14.19 23.46
CA ALA A 62 13.78 -14.56 24.31
C ALA A 62 14.88 -15.32 23.55
N GLY A 63 16.16 -15.08 23.89
CA GLY A 63 17.26 -15.64 23.12
C GLY A 63 17.34 -17.20 23.19
N ASP A 64 16.91 -17.81 24.27
CA ASP A 64 16.78 -19.26 24.41
C ASP A 64 15.58 -19.83 23.64
N GLY A 65 14.65 -18.98 23.25
CA GLY A 65 13.52 -19.28 22.39
C GLY A 65 13.84 -19.21 20.90
N ILE A 66 15.10 -18.99 20.48
CA ILE A 66 15.49 -18.88 19.06
C ILE A 66 16.50 -19.98 18.73
N GLU A 67 16.35 -20.62 17.56
CA GLU A 67 17.30 -21.62 17.07
C GLU A 67 17.62 -21.46 15.60
N ILE A 68 18.93 -21.32 15.27
CA ILE A 68 19.39 -21.29 13.87
C ILE A 68 19.44 -22.71 13.33
N CYS A 69 18.68 -22.97 12.28
CA CYS A 69 18.50 -24.27 11.65
C CYS A 69 19.08 -24.27 10.22
N ARG A 70 19.59 -25.41 9.77
CA ARG A 70 20.25 -25.54 8.49
C ARG A 70 19.33 -26.13 7.40
N ASP A 71 18.28 -26.82 7.83
CA ASP A 71 17.34 -27.54 6.97
C ASP A 71 15.95 -27.59 7.60
N ALA A 72 14.97 -28.02 6.82
CA ALA A 72 13.59 -28.10 7.28
C ALA A 72 13.37 -29.12 8.42
N ALA A 73 14.21 -30.16 8.53
CA ALA A 73 14.06 -31.15 9.61
C ALA A 73 14.41 -30.54 10.95
N THR A 74 15.60 -29.89 11.05
CA THR A 74 16.02 -29.19 12.26
C THR A 74 15.11 -28.01 12.61
N ALA A 75 14.53 -27.33 11.58
CA ALA A 75 13.52 -26.30 11.82
C ALA A 75 12.24 -26.87 12.46
N ARG A 76 11.73 -28.00 11.96
CA ARG A 76 10.56 -28.69 12.57
C ARG A 76 10.84 -29.12 14.03
N ASP A 77 12.05 -29.62 14.31
CA ASP A 77 12.44 -30.01 15.68
C ASP A 77 12.44 -28.80 16.61
N ALA A 78 13.00 -27.67 16.18
CA ALA A 78 13.00 -26.41 16.93
C ALA A 78 11.56 -25.91 17.18
N MET A 79 10.73 -25.89 16.14
CA MET A 79 9.31 -25.49 16.23
C MET A 79 8.53 -26.39 17.19
N THR A 80 8.77 -27.71 17.16
CA THR A 80 8.17 -28.68 18.09
C THR A 80 8.61 -28.44 19.52
N ALA A 81 9.84 -27.99 19.73
CA ALA A 81 10.37 -27.60 21.06
C ALA A 81 9.83 -26.20 21.51
N GLY A 82 8.95 -25.56 20.76
CA GLY A 82 8.39 -24.24 21.09
C GLY A 82 9.35 -23.08 20.86
N LYS A 83 10.37 -23.27 20.03
CA LYS A 83 11.32 -22.22 19.64
C LYS A 83 10.96 -21.65 18.27
N VAL A 84 11.37 -20.41 18.01
CA VAL A 84 11.36 -19.81 16.67
C VAL A 84 12.59 -20.32 15.92
N ALA A 85 12.34 -21.06 14.84
CA ALA A 85 13.39 -21.53 13.94
C ALA A 85 13.83 -20.37 13.01
N VAL A 86 15.14 -20.20 12.83
CA VAL A 86 15.70 -19.26 11.86
C VAL A 86 16.44 -20.07 10.80
N VAL A 87 16.06 -19.91 9.52
CA VAL A 87 16.63 -20.63 8.38
C VAL A 87 17.21 -19.66 7.35
N PRO A 88 18.26 -20.06 6.59
CA PRO A 88 18.92 -19.18 5.62
C PRO A 88 18.18 -19.07 4.28
N ASP A 89 17.19 -19.93 4.02
CA ASP A 89 16.51 -20.03 2.72
C ASP A 89 14.99 -20.14 2.92
N GLY A 90 14.23 -19.24 2.28
CA GLY A 90 12.75 -19.25 2.30
C GLY A 90 12.12 -20.51 1.73
N LEU A 91 12.79 -21.19 0.80
CA LEU A 91 12.29 -22.45 0.23
C LEU A 91 12.21 -23.58 1.28
N LEU A 92 12.96 -23.51 2.36
CA LEU A 92 12.88 -24.49 3.46
C LEU A 92 11.55 -24.43 4.22
N LEU A 93 10.86 -23.27 4.16
CA LEU A 93 9.61 -23.07 4.89
C LEU A 93 8.48 -23.97 4.39
N VAL A 94 8.47 -24.28 3.08
CA VAL A 94 7.40 -25.07 2.47
C VAL A 94 7.29 -26.51 3.04
N ASP A 95 8.41 -27.02 3.56
CA ASP A 95 8.53 -28.32 4.18
C ASP A 95 8.33 -28.27 5.72
N THR A 96 7.97 -27.12 6.28
CA THR A 96 7.66 -26.98 7.71
C THR A 96 6.15 -27.00 7.96
N ASP A 97 5.78 -27.13 9.23
CA ASP A 97 4.40 -27.16 9.66
C ASP A 97 3.87 -25.73 9.86
N ILE A 98 3.53 -25.07 8.76
CA ILE A 98 2.93 -23.74 8.69
C ILE A 98 1.69 -23.75 7.79
N ASP A 99 0.78 -22.81 7.99
CA ASP A 99 -0.44 -22.64 7.21
C ASP A 99 -0.22 -21.72 6.03
N LEU A 100 0.56 -20.65 6.21
CA LEU A 100 0.84 -19.65 5.20
C LEU A 100 2.27 -19.13 5.25
N VAL A 101 2.71 -18.56 4.13
CA VAL A 101 3.95 -17.82 3.98
C VAL A 101 3.64 -16.34 3.87
N VAL A 102 4.30 -15.51 4.70
CA VAL A 102 4.38 -14.06 4.48
C VAL A 102 5.72 -13.78 3.81
N GLU A 103 5.68 -13.30 2.58
CA GLU A 103 6.85 -12.97 1.78
C GLU A 103 7.12 -11.45 1.85
N ALA A 104 8.27 -11.06 2.36
CA ALA A 104 8.67 -9.67 2.60
C ALA A 104 10.18 -9.43 2.36
N THR A 105 10.75 -10.09 1.34
CA THR A 105 12.19 -9.97 1.07
C THR A 105 12.56 -8.68 0.33
N GLY A 106 11.65 -8.13 -0.48
CA GLY A 106 11.95 -7.06 -1.44
C GLY A 106 12.90 -7.51 -2.57
N ALA A 107 13.14 -8.82 -2.72
CA ALA A 107 13.98 -9.41 -3.77
C ALA A 107 13.09 -10.17 -4.77
N PRO A 108 12.82 -9.63 -5.98
CA PRO A 108 11.79 -10.15 -6.89
C PRO A 108 11.94 -11.62 -7.26
N GLU A 109 13.16 -12.08 -7.51
CA GLU A 109 13.43 -13.48 -7.91
C GLU A 109 13.18 -14.44 -6.73
N ALA A 110 13.62 -14.08 -5.52
CA ALA A 110 13.40 -14.89 -4.33
C ALA A 110 11.91 -14.91 -3.96
N ALA A 111 11.25 -13.77 -4.05
CA ALA A 111 9.82 -13.63 -3.80
C ALA A 111 8.97 -14.50 -4.74
N ALA A 112 9.31 -14.54 -6.04
CA ALA A 112 8.65 -15.38 -7.03
C ALA A 112 8.84 -16.86 -6.71
N ALA A 113 10.09 -17.30 -6.48
CA ALA A 113 10.41 -18.69 -6.22
C ALA A 113 9.74 -19.22 -4.93
N VAL A 114 9.79 -18.45 -3.85
CA VAL A 114 9.18 -18.83 -2.57
C VAL A 114 7.65 -18.87 -2.68
N SER A 115 7.04 -17.85 -3.32
CA SER A 115 5.59 -17.80 -3.48
C SER A 115 5.07 -18.96 -4.32
N GLU A 116 5.72 -19.28 -5.43
CA GLU A 116 5.39 -20.44 -6.26
C GLU A 116 5.48 -21.74 -5.46
N ALA A 117 6.63 -21.96 -4.78
CA ALA A 117 6.86 -23.15 -4.00
C ALA A 117 5.83 -23.32 -2.87
N ALA A 118 5.49 -22.24 -2.17
CA ALA A 118 4.47 -22.25 -1.13
C ALA A 118 3.08 -22.63 -1.68
N ILE A 119 2.64 -22.02 -2.79
CA ILE A 119 1.38 -22.32 -3.45
C ILE A 119 1.34 -23.79 -3.91
N LEU A 120 2.42 -24.30 -4.52
CA LEU A 120 2.51 -25.68 -4.96
C LEU A 120 2.46 -26.67 -3.80
N ALA A 121 3.00 -26.29 -2.63
CA ALA A 121 2.93 -27.06 -1.39
C ALA A 121 1.59 -26.92 -0.63
N GLY A 122 0.61 -26.21 -1.21
CA GLY A 122 -0.72 -26.01 -0.61
C GLY A 122 -0.73 -25.03 0.56
N LYS A 123 0.24 -24.11 0.62
CA LYS A 123 0.30 -23.04 1.62
C LYS A 123 -0.33 -21.76 1.04
N HIS A 124 -1.03 -20.99 1.89
CA HIS A 124 -1.46 -19.65 1.55
C HIS A 124 -0.26 -18.69 1.45
N VAL A 125 -0.41 -17.60 0.72
CA VAL A 125 0.65 -16.59 0.55
C VAL A 125 0.10 -15.20 0.78
N VAL A 126 0.73 -14.44 1.68
CA VAL A 126 0.57 -12.99 1.84
C VAL A 126 1.86 -12.34 1.35
N LEU A 127 1.76 -11.49 0.34
CA LEU A 127 2.92 -10.98 -0.39
C LEU A 127 3.11 -9.49 -0.21
N ALA A 128 4.23 -9.07 0.40
CA ALA A 128 4.61 -7.66 0.57
C ALA A 128 5.59 -7.14 -0.52
N SER A 129 6.24 -8.02 -1.29
CA SER A 129 7.19 -7.63 -2.35
C SER A 129 6.47 -7.20 -3.63
N LYS A 130 6.22 -5.89 -3.75
CA LYS A 130 5.39 -5.25 -4.78
C LYS A 130 5.96 -5.37 -6.19
N GLU A 131 7.28 -5.25 -6.33
CA GLU A 131 7.97 -5.32 -7.61
C GLU A 131 7.72 -6.67 -8.29
N MET A 132 7.82 -7.76 -7.55
CA MET A 132 7.53 -9.09 -8.08
C MET A 132 6.04 -9.24 -8.38
N ALA A 133 5.16 -8.83 -7.45
CA ALA A 133 3.72 -8.96 -7.62
C ALA A 133 3.17 -8.17 -8.80
N SER A 134 3.77 -7.03 -9.13
CA SER A 134 3.35 -6.22 -10.28
C SER A 134 3.49 -6.97 -11.61
N VAL A 135 4.46 -7.89 -11.71
CA VAL A 135 4.76 -8.67 -12.92
C VAL A 135 4.20 -10.08 -12.84
N CYS A 136 4.52 -10.82 -11.78
CA CYS A 136 4.16 -12.24 -11.64
C CYS A 136 2.84 -12.46 -10.90
N GLY A 137 2.31 -11.45 -10.22
CA GLY A 137 1.10 -11.53 -9.40
C GLY A 137 -0.11 -12.16 -10.09
N PRO A 138 -0.50 -11.76 -11.31
CA PRO A 138 -1.63 -12.35 -12.01
C PRO A 138 -1.47 -13.86 -12.26
N TRP A 139 -0.25 -14.31 -12.55
CA TRP A 139 0.05 -15.73 -12.72
C TRP A 139 -0.02 -16.50 -11.40
N LEU A 140 0.58 -15.95 -10.33
CA LEU A 140 0.55 -16.56 -8.99
C LEU A 140 -0.88 -16.62 -8.44
N ALA A 141 -1.68 -15.57 -8.66
CA ALA A 141 -3.10 -15.57 -8.26
C ALA A 141 -3.89 -16.69 -8.96
N LYS A 142 -3.63 -16.88 -10.27
CA LYS A 142 -4.24 -17.99 -11.01
C LYS A 142 -3.77 -19.35 -10.48
N LEU A 143 -2.48 -19.52 -10.24
CA LEU A 143 -1.91 -20.75 -9.69
C LEU A 143 -2.50 -21.07 -8.32
N ALA A 144 -2.65 -20.07 -7.45
CA ALA A 144 -3.27 -20.20 -6.13
C ALA A 144 -4.73 -20.64 -6.23
N ALA A 145 -5.50 -20.02 -7.12
CA ALA A 145 -6.89 -20.43 -7.39
C ALA A 145 -6.98 -21.87 -7.88
N ASP A 146 -6.11 -22.30 -8.79
CA ASP A 146 -6.05 -23.67 -9.31
C ASP A 146 -5.66 -24.69 -8.19
N LYS A 147 -4.94 -24.24 -7.15
CA LYS A 147 -4.54 -25.06 -5.99
C LYS A 147 -5.50 -24.96 -4.80
N GLY A 148 -6.49 -24.06 -4.84
CA GLY A 148 -7.43 -23.84 -3.75
C GLY A 148 -6.81 -23.17 -2.52
N VAL A 149 -5.76 -22.36 -2.70
CA VAL A 149 -5.11 -21.57 -1.66
C VAL A 149 -5.30 -20.07 -1.91
N VAL A 150 -5.12 -19.26 -0.87
CA VAL A 150 -5.19 -17.80 -0.96
C VAL A 150 -3.83 -17.24 -1.34
N TYR A 151 -3.82 -16.31 -2.29
CA TYR A 151 -2.72 -15.43 -2.61
C TYR A 151 -3.23 -13.99 -2.54
N THR A 152 -2.69 -13.18 -1.64
CA THR A 152 -3.15 -11.82 -1.41
C THR A 152 -2.01 -10.87 -1.05
N LEU A 153 -2.27 -9.57 -1.22
CA LEU A 153 -1.44 -8.51 -0.63
C LEU A 153 -1.79 -8.38 0.87
N PRO A 154 -0.88 -7.89 1.72
CA PRO A 154 -1.20 -7.61 3.11
C PRO A 154 -2.15 -6.41 3.22
N ASP A 155 -3.13 -6.50 4.12
CA ASP A 155 -3.90 -5.33 4.52
C ASP A 155 -2.99 -4.26 5.14
N GLY A 156 -3.40 -3.00 5.01
CA GLY A 156 -2.63 -1.84 5.48
C GLY A 156 -1.53 -1.40 4.54
N ASP A 157 -1.25 -2.15 3.47
CA ASP A 157 -0.38 -1.68 2.38
C ASP A 157 -1.19 -0.85 1.37
N GLN A 158 -0.55 0.12 0.74
CA GLN A 158 -1.22 1.09 -0.13
C GLN A 158 -2.06 0.45 -1.25
N PRO A 159 -1.58 -0.58 -1.98
CA PRO A 159 -2.41 -1.21 -3.01
C PRO A 159 -3.68 -1.85 -2.43
N SER A 160 -3.59 -2.58 -1.32
CA SER A 160 -4.75 -3.23 -0.70
C SER A 160 -5.74 -2.21 -0.16
N LEU A 161 -5.26 -1.14 0.49
CA LEU A 161 -6.10 -0.03 0.95
C LEU A 161 -6.83 0.64 -0.20
N LEU A 162 -6.15 0.86 -1.34
CA LEU A 162 -6.75 1.49 -2.51
C LEU A 162 -7.78 0.57 -3.18
N ILE A 163 -7.47 -0.72 -3.35
CA ILE A 163 -8.42 -1.72 -3.87
C ILE A 163 -9.67 -1.78 -2.97
N GLY A 164 -9.48 -1.79 -1.65
CA GLY A 164 -10.58 -1.76 -0.68
C GLY A 164 -11.41 -0.47 -0.78
N LEU A 165 -10.77 0.68 -0.99
CA LEU A 165 -11.45 1.97 -1.14
C LEU A 165 -12.26 2.04 -2.46
N ILE A 166 -11.71 1.51 -3.57
CA ILE A 166 -12.39 1.35 -4.85
C ILE A 166 -13.64 0.49 -4.67
N SER A 167 -13.47 -0.72 -4.14
CA SER A 167 -14.57 -1.67 -3.93
C SER A 167 -15.66 -1.09 -3.05
N ARG A 168 -15.28 -0.32 -2.01
CA ARG A 168 -16.24 0.37 -1.14
C ARG A 168 -17.00 1.45 -1.89
N ALA A 169 -16.34 2.26 -2.70
CA ALA A 169 -16.99 3.30 -3.50
C ALA A 169 -18.02 2.69 -4.47
N GLU A 170 -17.64 1.64 -5.18
CA GLU A 170 -18.51 0.90 -6.10
C GLU A 170 -19.73 0.27 -5.38
N LEU A 171 -19.51 -0.36 -4.21
CA LEU A 171 -20.59 -0.91 -3.38
C LEU A 171 -21.61 0.14 -2.95
N LEU A 172 -21.17 1.39 -2.76
CA LEU A 172 -22.03 2.52 -2.44
C LEU A 172 -22.73 3.12 -3.67
N GLY A 173 -22.52 2.56 -4.85
CA GLY A 173 -23.09 3.05 -6.11
C GLY A 173 -22.42 4.33 -6.63
N LEU A 174 -21.20 4.63 -6.16
CA LEU A 174 -20.41 5.76 -6.64
C LEU A 174 -19.59 5.32 -7.85
N GLU A 175 -19.55 6.13 -8.89
CA GLU A 175 -18.69 5.91 -10.04
C GLU A 175 -17.27 6.32 -9.68
N VAL A 176 -16.30 5.41 -9.79
CA VAL A 176 -14.88 5.70 -9.61
C VAL A 176 -14.34 6.28 -10.93
N VAL A 177 -14.01 7.57 -10.89
CA VAL A 177 -13.45 8.31 -12.04
C VAL A 177 -11.94 8.12 -12.09
N MET A 178 -11.30 8.19 -10.92
CA MET A 178 -9.85 8.03 -10.77
C MET A 178 -9.55 7.40 -9.41
N ALA A 179 -8.57 6.52 -9.37
CA ALA A 179 -8.03 5.93 -8.16
C ALA A 179 -6.52 6.17 -8.09
N GLY A 180 -6.01 6.53 -6.93
CA GLY A 180 -4.59 6.84 -6.82
C GLY A 180 -4.03 6.82 -5.42
N LYS A 181 -2.72 6.99 -5.37
CA LYS A 181 -1.97 7.17 -4.13
C LYS A 181 -1.21 8.49 -4.15
N ALA A 182 -0.91 9.02 -2.97
CA ALA A 182 0.11 10.05 -2.86
C ALA A 182 1.50 9.39 -2.76
N SER A 183 2.50 10.00 -3.39
CA SER A 183 3.90 9.60 -3.24
C SER A 183 4.35 9.74 -1.78
N GLU A 184 5.47 9.12 -1.40
CA GLU A 184 5.88 8.95 0.01
C GLU A 184 6.28 10.26 0.70
N TYR A 185 6.58 11.31 -0.05
CA TYR A 185 7.08 12.57 0.51
C TYR A 185 6.22 13.75 0.08
N ASP A 186 5.86 14.59 1.07
CA ASP A 186 5.20 15.87 0.79
C ASP A 186 6.16 16.88 0.18
N VAL A 187 5.64 17.73 -0.70
CA VAL A 187 6.23 19.03 -1.02
C VAL A 187 5.63 20.06 -0.09
N VAL A 188 6.44 20.62 0.80
CA VAL A 188 5.96 21.55 1.84
C VAL A 188 6.31 22.98 1.49
N TRP A 189 5.29 23.84 1.39
CA TRP A 189 5.49 25.27 1.17
C TRP A 189 5.64 26.06 2.47
N HIS A 190 6.77 26.71 2.61
CA HIS A 190 7.11 27.60 3.71
C HIS A 190 6.86 29.06 3.28
N ARG A 191 5.60 29.50 3.33
CA ARG A 191 5.17 30.82 2.85
C ARG A 191 6.03 31.97 3.35
N ALA A 192 6.35 32.00 4.64
CA ALA A 192 7.12 33.09 5.25
C ALA A 192 8.58 33.17 4.75
N LYS A 193 9.11 32.07 4.21
CA LYS A 193 10.47 32.00 3.66
C LYS A 193 10.50 32.09 2.13
N GLY A 194 9.36 31.92 1.45
CA GLY A 194 9.30 31.80 0.00
C GLY A 194 10.04 30.56 -0.50
N GLU A 195 9.86 29.42 0.18
CA GLU A 195 10.60 28.18 -0.09
C GLU A 195 9.66 26.98 -0.18
N LEU A 196 9.99 26.02 -1.06
CA LEU A 196 9.50 24.66 -1.03
C LEU A 196 10.56 23.74 -0.42
N SER A 197 10.15 22.79 0.42
CA SER A 197 11.01 21.69 0.84
C SER A 197 10.45 20.34 0.35
N TYR A 198 11.34 19.49 -0.16
CA TYR A 198 11.00 18.15 -0.64
C TYR A 198 12.17 17.21 -0.41
N HIS A 199 11.94 16.12 0.28
CA HIS A 199 12.93 15.07 0.56
C HIS A 199 14.31 15.58 0.96
N GLY A 200 14.35 16.52 1.95
CA GLY A 200 15.57 17.11 2.46
C GLY A 200 16.22 18.22 1.59
N GLN A 201 15.65 18.51 0.44
CA GLN A 201 16.08 19.61 -0.44
C GLN A 201 15.17 20.83 -0.22
N THR A 202 15.70 22.03 -0.53
CA THR A 202 14.97 23.30 -0.44
C THR A 202 15.11 24.07 -1.75
N PHE A 203 14.01 24.64 -2.22
CA PHE A 203 13.89 25.37 -3.48
C PHE A 203 13.35 26.76 -3.20
N ALA A 204 14.03 27.81 -3.69
CA ALA A 204 13.56 29.18 -3.54
C ALA A 204 12.41 29.46 -4.52
N VAL A 205 11.28 29.93 -3.99
CA VAL A 205 10.03 30.18 -4.75
C VAL A 205 9.33 31.43 -4.21
N PRO A 206 9.91 32.64 -4.38
CA PRO A 206 9.40 33.87 -3.79
C PRO A 206 7.95 34.19 -4.19
N ASP A 207 7.57 33.88 -5.42
CA ASP A 207 6.26 34.19 -6.03
C ASP A 207 5.28 33.03 -6.01
N PHE A 208 5.55 31.95 -5.26
CA PHE A 208 4.71 30.73 -5.25
C PHE A 208 3.28 30.95 -4.74
N ALA A 209 3.05 32.07 -4.05
CA ALA A 209 1.73 32.42 -3.55
C ALA A 209 0.67 32.52 -4.67
N ASP A 210 1.08 32.94 -5.86
CA ASP A 210 0.20 33.12 -7.02
C ASP A 210 -0.29 31.77 -7.57
N ASN A 211 0.51 30.71 -7.39
CA ASN A 211 0.22 29.34 -7.81
C ASN A 211 -0.35 28.47 -6.68
N TRP A 212 -0.64 29.05 -5.49
CA TRP A 212 -1.11 28.28 -4.35
C TRP A 212 -2.56 27.75 -4.53
N GLN A 213 -3.41 28.51 -5.20
CA GLN A 213 -4.83 28.19 -5.39
C GLN A 213 -5.11 27.89 -6.87
N LEU A 214 -6.16 27.09 -7.12
CA LEU A 214 -6.64 26.80 -8.48
C LEU A 214 -7.81 27.70 -8.90
N ASP A 215 -8.13 28.74 -8.14
CA ASP A 215 -9.34 29.57 -8.30
C ASP A 215 -9.46 30.19 -9.69
N GLY A 216 -10.29 29.59 -10.57
CA GLY A 216 -10.56 30.08 -11.90
C GLY A 216 -9.38 30.03 -12.89
N ALA A 217 -8.29 29.39 -12.51
CA ALA A 217 -7.08 29.24 -13.32
C ALA A 217 -7.17 28.08 -14.32
N ASP A 218 -6.30 28.09 -15.31
CA ASP A 218 -6.00 26.91 -16.14
C ASP A 218 -5.22 25.89 -15.27
N ILE A 219 -5.86 24.79 -14.92
CA ILE A 219 -5.30 23.80 -14.00
C ILE A 219 -3.98 23.22 -14.52
N PRO A 220 -3.88 22.75 -15.79
CA PRO A 220 -2.60 22.30 -16.35
C PRO A 220 -1.47 23.33 -16.22
N GLU A 221 -1.73 24.61 -16.48
CA GLU A 221 -0.74 25.68 -16.37
C GLU A 221 -0.26 25.84 -14.93
N VAL A 222 -1.16 25.94 -13.97
CA VAL A 222 -0.79 26.07 -12.53
C VAL A 222 0.00 24.85 -12.05
N LEU A 223 -0.38 23.64 -12.44
CA LEU A 223 0.35 22.42 -12.05
C LEU A 223 1.77 22.41 -12.64
N ALA A 224 1.96 22.87 -13.88
CA ALA A 224 3.26 23.00 -14.51
C ALA A 224 4.13 24.04 -13.78
N ASP A 225 3.56 25.20 -13.45
CA ASP A 225 4.25 26.26 -12.70
C ASP A 225 4.65 25.82 -11.29
N ARG A 226 3.82 25.03 -10.62
CA ARG A 226 4.16 24.45 -9.31
C ARG A 226 5.33 23.47 -9.39
N ALA A 227 5.40 22.67 -10.44
CA ALA A 227 6.45 21.68 -10.64
C ALA A 227 7.77 22.28 -11.12
N ALA A 228 7.72 23.40 -11.87
CA ALA A 228 8.89 24.01 -12.50
C ALA A 228 10.08 24.29 -11.56
N PRO A 229 9.88 24.80 -10.33
CA PRO A 229 11.00 25.04 -9.38
C PRO A 229 11.72 23.77 -8.94
N LEU A 230 11.04 22.62 -8.97
CA LEU A 230 11.62 21.34 -8.57
C LEU A 230 12.53 20.75 -9.67
N GLY A 231 12.44 21.26 -10.89
CA GLY A 231 13.29 20.90 -12.03
C GLY A 231 13.27 19.39 -12.30
N PRO A 232 14.46 18.77 -12.51
CA PRO A 232 14.57 17.36 -12.80
C PRO A 232 14.40 16.43 -11.58
N THR A 233 13.99 16.97 -10.43
CA THR A 233 13.78 16.17 -9.22
C THR A 233 12.70 15.11 -9.49
N ALA A 234 13.03 13.86 -9.23
CA ALA A 234 12.10 12.76 -9.43
C ALA A 234 10.96 12.84 -8.41
N LEU A 235 9.75 13.08 -8.89
CA LEU A 235 8.52 13.11 -8.10
C LEU A 235 7.79 11.74 -8.08
N LYS A 236 8.37 10.73 -8.70
CA LYS A 236 7.85 9.35 -8.74
C LYS A 236 8.95 8.38 -8.37
N SER A 237 8.62 7.38 -7.59
CA SER A 237 9.51 6.27 -7.24
C SER A 237 9.10 4.97 -7.95
N VAL A 238 10.01 3.99 -8.00
CA VAL A 238 9.68 2.64 -8.52
C VAL A 238 8.56 1.99 -7.70
N PRO A 239 8.55 2.05 -6.36
CA PRO A 239 7.43 1.56 -5.57
C PRO A 239 6.08 2.16 -5.99
N ASP A 240 5.97 3.46 -6.23
CA ASP A 240 4.73 4.10 -6.69
C ASP A 240 4.19 3.43 -7.96
N LEU A 241 5.07 3.14 -8.93
CA LEU A 241 4.70 2.50 -10.19
C LEU A 241 4.22 1.06 -9.98
N CYS A 242 4.96 0.28 -9.17
CA CYS A 242 4.61 -1.11 -8.87
C CYS A 242 3.28 -1.21 -8.13
N GLU A 243 3.03 -0.33 -7.16
CA GLU A 243 1.78 -0.28 -6.40
C GLU A 243 0.58 0.02 -7.29
N MET A 244 0.69 0.99 -8.19
CA MET A 244 -0.39 1.28 -9.14
C MET A 244 -0.62 0.13 -10.13
N MET A 245 0.43 -0.59 -10.54
CA MET A 245 0.28 -1.78 -11.37
C MET A 245 -0.47 -2.90 -10.64
N LEU A 246 -0.27 -3.08 -9.34
CA LEU A 246 -1.04 -4.03 -8.54
C LEU A 246 -2.54 -3.67 -8.52
N VAL A 247 -2.85 -2.39 -8.38
CA VAL A 247 -4.23 -1.90 -8.47
C VAL A 247 -4.82 -2.15 -9.85
N CYS A 248 -4.07 -1.87 -10.93
CA CYS A 248 -4.50 -2.19 -12.30
C CYS A 248 -4.80 -3.68 -12.48
N ASN A 249 -3.91 -4.55 -12.00
CA ASN A 249 -4.06 -6.00 -12.11
C ASN A 249 -5.30 -6.52 -11.36
N ALA A 250 -5.63 -5.91 -10.23
CA ALA A 250 -6.75 -6.33 -9.39
C ALA A 250 -8.11 -5.77 -9.84
N THR A 251 -8.14 -4.54 -10.38
CA THR A 251 -9.39 -3.81 -10.65
C THR A 251 -9.71 -3.67 -12.13
N GLY A 252 -8.72 -3.85 -13.01
CA GLY A 252 -8.85 -3.59 -14.44
C GLY A 252 -8.78 -2.10 -14.82
N LEU A 253 -8.63 -1.19 -13.85
CA LEU A 253 -8.34 0.22 -14.11
C LEU A 253 -7.01 0.36 -14.83
N ARG A 254 -6.80 1.47 -15.53
CA ARG A 254 -5.59 1.71 -16.34
C ARG A 254 -5.09 3.13 -16.17
N PRO A 255 -3.79 3.38 -16.37
CA PRO A 255 -3.31 4.75 -16.54
C PRO A 255 -4.01 5.43 -17.72
N ASP A 256 -4.14 6.76 -17.65
CA ASP A 256 -4.76 7.59 -18.69
C ASP A 256 -3.95 7.58 -20.01
N PHE A 257 -2.64 7.40 -19.91
CA PHE A 257 -1.69 7.23 -21.02
C PHE A 257 -0.52 6.33 -20.56
N ASP A 258 0.50 6.12 -21.39
CA ASP A 258 1.64 5.24 -21.09
C ASP A 258 2.56 5.76 -19.95
N ALA A 259 2.03 6.63 -19.08
CA ALA A 259 2.68 7.16 -17.89
C ALA A 259 1.63 7.62 -16.86
N PHE A 260 2.08 8.26 -15.77
CA PHE A 260 1.21 8.95 -14.82
C PHE A 260 1.39 10.46 -14.94
N HIS A 261 0.31 11.22 -14.74
CA HIS A 261 0.36 12.69 -14.65
C HIS A 261 1.24 13.12 -13.47
N ALA A 262 1.09 12.47 -12.33
CA ALA A 262 1.83 12.75 -11.11
C ALA A 262 1.85 14.24 -10.72
N PRO A 263 0.70 14.95 -10.71
CA PRO A 263 0.66 16.38 -10.47
C PRO A 263 1.13 16.74 -9.06
N LEU A 264 1.63 17.99 -8.92
CA LEU A 264 1.90 18.59 -7.62
C LEU A 264 0.64 19.35 -7.18
N ALA A 265 -0.18 18.72 -6.31
CA ALA A 265 -1.49 19.21 -5.95
C ALA A 265 -1.80 19.08 -4.46
N ARG A 266 -2.65 19.96 -3.94
CA ARG A 266 -3.15 19.90 -2.58
C ARG A 266 -4.28 18.87 -2.50
N THR A 267 -4.38 18.19 -1.37
CA THR A 267 -5.44 17.16 -1.17
C THR A 267 -6.84 17.67 -1.48
N VAL A 268 -7.15 18.90 -1.08
CA VAL A 268 -8.47 19.49 -1.30
C VAL A 268 -8.79 19.83 -2.76
N GLU A 269 -7.78 19.87 -3.62
CA GLU A 269 -7.89 20.21 -5.05
C GLU A 269 -8.04 18.98 -5.95
N LEU A 270 -7.80 17.77 -5.43
CA LEU A 270 -7.79 16.54 -6.22
C LEU A 270 -9.10 16.31 -7.01
N PRO A 271 -10.30 16.67 -6.50
CA PRO A 271 -11.52 16.56 -7.30
C PRO A 271 -11.58 17.52 -8.49
N ASP A 272 -10.87 18.63 -8.44
CA ASP A 272 -10.76 19.55 -9.58
C ASP A 272 -9.66 19.13 -10.55
N VAL A 273 -8.55 18.64 -10.04
CA VAL A 273 -7.39 18.19 -10.82
C VAL A 273 -7.76 16.96 -11.65
N PHE A 274 -8.24 15.90 -10.99
CA PHE A 274 -8.52 14.62 -11.61
C PHE A 274 -9.97 14.52 -12.12
N ARG A 275 -10.35 15.44 -12.99
CA ARG A 275 -11.56 15.39 -13.80
C ARG A 275 -11.18 15.49 -15.29
N PRO A 276 -12.09 15.20 -16.23
CA PRO A 276 -11.79 15.29 -17.66
C PRO A 276 -11.28 16.67 -18.10
N GLU A 277 -10.37 16.71 -19.05
CA GLU A 277 -9.90 17.96 -19.68
C GLU A 277 -11.05 18.79 -20.24
N THR A 278 -12.06 18.14 -20.80
CA THR A 278 -13.28 18.78 -21.30
C THR A 278 -14.09 19.49 -20.22
N GLU A 279 -13.82 19.17 -18.95
CA GLU A 279 -14.41 19.81 -17.77
C GLU A 279 -13.39 20.65 -16.98
N GLY A 280 -12.21 20.89 -17.58
CA GLY A 280 -11.15 21.73 -17.02
C GLY A 280 -10.21 21.03 -16.05
N GLY A 281 -10.13 19.72 -16.03
CA GLY A 281 -9.14 18.93 -15.31
C GLY A 281 -7.99 18.47 -16.19
N ILE A 282 -7.35 17.33 -15.84
CA ILE A 282 -6.18 16.80 -16.56
C ILE A 282 -6.39 15.42 -17.18
N LEU A 283 -7.52 14.75 -16.95
CA LEU A 283 -7.77 13.42 -17.50
C LEU A 283 -8.23 13.50 -18.96
N MET A 284 -7.61 12.71 -19.84
CA MET A 284 -7.91 12.72 -21.28
C MET A 284 -9.29 12.17 -21.58
N GLU A 285 -9.74 11.14 -20.85
CA GLU A 285 -11.03 10.49 -21.07
C GLU A 285 -11.99 10.62 -19.87
N ALA A 286 -13.28 10.70 -20.19
CA ALA A 286 -14.36 10.61 -19.20
C ALA A 286 -14.94 9.19 -19.23
N GLY A 287 -14.59 8.36 -18.29
CA GLY A 287 -15.22 7.06 -18.08
C GLY A 287 -14.28 5.86 -18.07
N GLY A 288 -14.68 4.83 -17.34
CA GLY A 288 -13.90 3.59 -17.19
C GLY A 288 -12.93 3.56 -16.00
N GLY A 289 -12.69 4.70 -15.37
CA GLY A 289 -11.76 4.84 -14.24
C GLY A 289 -10.28 4.80 -14.63
N VAL A 290 -9.51 5.70 -14.05
CA VAL A 290 -8.08 5.87 -14.31
C VAL A 290 -7.29 5.58 -13.03
N VAL A 291 -6.04 5.15 -13.14
CA VAL A 291 -5.09 5.14 -12.02
C VAL A 291 -4.01 6.19 -12.22
N ASP A 292 -3.65 6.89 -11.16
CA ASP A 292 -2.57 7.87 -11.18
C ASP A 292 -1.92 8.01 -9.79
N ILE A 293 -0.89 8.81 -9.69
CA ILE A 293 -0.25 9.20 -8.43
C ILE A 293 -0.32 10.71 -8.26
N VAL A 294 -0.24 11.19 -7.02
CA VAL A 294 -0.16 12.62 -6.72
C VAL A 294 1.06 12.92 -5.86
N ASN A 295 1.71 14.04 -6.09
CA ASN A 295 2.69 14.60 -5.17
C ASN A 295 1.96 15.59 -4.28
N CYS A 296 1.85 15.28 -2.99
CA CYS A 296 1.08 16.08 -2.05
C CYS A 296 1.79 17.42 -1.78
N LEU A 297 1.17 18.51 -2.23
CA LEU A 297 1.57 19.87 -1.90
C LEU A 297 0.80 20.33 -0.66
N ARG A 298 1.50 20.80 0.36
CA ARG A 298 0.86 21.33 1.56
C ARG A 298 1.69 22.42 2.25
N ARG A 299 1.07 23.11 3.17
CA ARG A 299 1.79 23.90 4.16
C ARG A 299 2.18 23.03 5.35
N PHE A 300 3.10 23.50 6.18
CA PHE A 300 3.55 22.77 7.37
C PHE A 300 2.45 22.53 8.41
N ASP A 301 1.40 23.37 8.40
CA ASP A 301 0.24 23.32 9.31
C ASP A 301 -0.97 22.55 8.74
N GLU A 302 -0.85 21.99 7.54
CA GLU A 302 -1.87 21.14 6.92
C GLU A 302 -1.52 19.64 7.08
N LEU A 303 -2.54 18.80 7.12
CA LEU A 303 -2.35 17.35 7.21
C LEU A 303 -1.69 16.81 5.93
N SER A 304 -0.81 15.83 6.11
CA SER A 304 -0.19 15.10 5.01
C SER A 304 -1.17 14.11 4.38
N LEU A 305 -1.03 13.90 3.07
CA LEU A 305 -1.57 12.75 2.36
C LEU A 305 -0.44 11.80 1.89
N ALA A 306 0.83 12.15 2.13
CA ALA A 306 1.97 11.32 1.70
C ALA A 306 1.82 9.88 2.18
N GLY A 307 2.00 8.93 1.26
CA GLY A 307 1.74 7.52 1.49
C GLY A 307 0.25 7.12 1.61
N GLY A 308 -0.69 8.07 1.56
CA GLY A 308 -2.12 7.80 1.57
C GLY A 308 -2.68 7.40 0.21
N VAL A 309 -3.90 6.89 0.21
CA VAL A 309 -4.61 6.47 -1.00
C VAL A 309 -5.95 7.20 -1.13
N PHE A 310 -6.43 7.34 -2.36
CA PHE A 310 -7.65 8.09 -2.62
C PHE A 310 -8.37 7.63 -3.89
N VAL A 311 -9.67 7.94 -3.96
CA VAL A 311 -10.47 7.83 -5.17
C VAL A 311 -11.23 9.12 -5.42
N ILE A 312 -11.30 9.52 -6.68
CA ILE A 312 -12.20 10.56 -7.16
C ILE A 312 -13.46 9.88 -7.65
N VAL A 313 -14.57 10.27 -7.08
CA VAL A 313 -15.87 9.66 -7.36
C VAL A 313 -16.83 10.67 -7.96
N ARG A 314 -17.74 10.16 -8.77
CA ARG A 314 -18.89 10.89 -9.31
C ARG A 314 -20.17 10.18 -8.90
N CYS A 315 -21.22 10.94 -8.63
CA CYS A 315 -22.53 10.40 -8.32
C CYS A 315 -23.60 11.25 -9.03
N SER A 316 -24.49 10.59 -9.75
CA SER A 316 -25.61 11.24 -10.42
C SER A 316 -26.81 11.47 -9.48
N ASP A 317 -26.85 10.75 -8.35
CA ASP A 317 -27.91 10.90 -7.36
C ASP A 317 -27.69 12.15 -6.49
N ARG A 318 -28.62 13.09 -6.62
CA ARG A 318 -28.55 14.38 -5.96
C ARG A 318 -28.61 14.27 -4.43
N GLU A 319 -29.40 13.36 -3.91
CA GLU A 319 -29.56 13.20 -2.46
C GLU A 319 -28.28 12.65 -1.82
N THR A 320 -27.71 11.59 -2.40
CA THR A 320 -26.41 11.04 -1.97
C THR A 320 -25.33 12.11 -2.02
N TRP A 321 -25.31 12.91 -3.10
CA TRP A 321 -24.29 13.95 -3.28
C TRP A 321 -24.41 15.07 -2.21
N GLN A 322 -25.63 15.47 -1.87
CA GLN A 322 -25.85 16.46 -0.79
C GLN A 322 -25.37 15.93 0.56
N VAL A 323 -25.63 14.65 0.85
CA VAL A 323 -25.16 14.02 2.09
C VAL A 323 -23.62 14.00 2.14
N LEU A 324 -22.96 13.58 1.08
CA LEU A 324 -21.50 13.54 1.02
C LEU A 324 -20.88 14.93 1.24
N LYS A 325 -21.41 15.96 0.57
CA LYS A 325 -21.00 17.36 0.79
C LYS A 325 -21.19 17.81 2.25
N ALA A 326 -22.36 17.52 2.82
CA ALA A 326 -22.67 17.90 4.21
C ALA A 326 -21.77 17.17 5.22
N LYS A 327 -21.17 16.02 4.86
CA LYS A 327 -20.20 15.30 5.67
C LYS A 327 -18.76 15.79 5.50
N GLY A 328 -18.56 16.82 4.67
CA GLY A 328 -17.28 17.51 4.56
C GLY A 328 -16.27 16.83 3.64
N ILE A 329 -16.69 15.98 2.71
CA ILE A 329 -15.76 15.48 1.68
C ILE A 329 -15.33 16.67 0.80
N PRO A 330 -14.06 16.75 0.39
CA PRO A 330 -13.64 17.70 -0.63
C PRO A 330 -14.40 17.44 -1.93
N VAL A 331 -14.92 18.53 -2.53
CA VAL A 331 -15.74 18.49 -3.73
C VAL A 331 -15.19 19.49 -4.74
N SER A 332 -15.20 19.11 -6.02
CA SER A 332 -14.77 19.98 -7.11
C SER A 332 -15.57 21.29 -7.18
N SER A 333 -14.99 22.31 -7.79
CA SER A 333 -15.61 23.62 -8.03
C SER A 333 -16.91 23.51 -8.83
N CYS A 334 -16.98 22.59 -9.79
CA CYS A 334 -18.21 22.30 -10.55
C CYS A 334 -19.26 21.51 -9.74
N GLY A 335 -18.89 20.95 -8.60
CA GLY A 335 -19.79 20.24 -7.70
C GLY A 335 -20.14 18.81 -8.10
N ASN A 336 -19.48 18.21 -9.09
CA ASN A 336 -19.80 16.89 -9.63
C ASN A 336 -18.83 15.78 -9.21
N TYR A 337 -17.67 16.13 -8.68
CA TYR A 337 -16.61 15.20 -8.27
C TYR A 337 -16.31 15.35 -6.80
N GLY A 338 -16.00 14.25 -6.13
CA GLY A 338 -15.66 14.25 -4.70
C GLY A 338 -14.49 13.33 -4.41
N LEU A 339 -13.80 13.61 -3.30
CA LEU A 339 -12.65 12.86 -2.83
C LEU A 339 -13.03 11.95 -1.67
N LEU A 340 -12.83 10.65 -1.82
CA LEU A 340 -12.73 9.72 -0.69
C LEU A 340 -11.26 9.34 -0.52
N HIS A 341 -10.74 9.32 0.71
CA HIS A 341 -9.32 9.04 0.92
C HIS A 341 -9.06 8.36 2.26
N ASN A 342 -7.98 7.62 2.32
CA ASN A 342 -7.35 7.12 3.52
C ASN A 342 -5.94 7.73 3.60
N PRO A 343 -5.68 8.64 4.55
CA PRO A 343 -4.41 9.38 4.60
C PRO A 343 -3.25 8.60 5.22
N VAL A 344 -3.50 7.41 5.78
CA VAL A 344 -2.49 6.67 6.55
C VAL A 344 -2.47 5.21 6.12
N HIS A 345 -1.27 4.65 5.99
CA HIS A 345 -1.03 3.21 5.93
C HIS A 345 -0.09 2.80 7.07
N LEU A 346 -0.27 1.61 7.63
CA LEU A 346 0.39 1.19 8.85
C LEU A 346 1.42 0.04 8.65
N LEU A 347 1.99 -0.08 7.51
CA LEU A 347 3.06 -0.99 7.08
C LEU A 347 3.24 -2.23 7.98
N GLY A 348 2.70 -3.36 7.58
CA GLY A 348 2.84 -4.64 8.30
C GLY A 348 2.02 -4.78 9.58
N ILE A 349 1.59 -3.69 10.22
CA ILE A 349 0.78 -3.75 11.45
C ILE A 349 -0.63 -4.27 11.14
N GLU A 350 -1.22 -3.88 10.02
CA GLU A 350 -2.55 -4.33 9.58
C GLU A 350 -2.53 -5.70 8.90
N ALA A 351 -1.35 -6.28 8.62
CA ALA A 351 -1.23 -7.59 7.97
C ALA A 351 -1.93 -8.73 8.76
N ALA A 352 -2.14 -8.53 10.06
CA ALA A 352 -2.91 -9.45 10.89
C ALA A 352 -4.32 -9.69 10.33
N ALA A 353 -4.97 -8.67 9.73
CA ALA A 353 -6.30 -8.81 9.12
C ALA A 353 -6.28 -9.81 7.96
N SER A 354 -5.30 -9.71 7.04
CA SER A 354 -5.13 -10.66 5.93
C SER A 354 -4.75 -12.07 6.36
N ILE A 355 -4.04 -12.21 7.50
CA ILE A 355 -3.58 -13.51 8.01
C ILE A 355 -4.73 -14.28 8.64
N ILE A 356 -5.65 -13.60 9.31
CA ILE A 356 -6.72 -14.23 10.10
C ILE A 356 -8.00 -14.43 9.27
N ALA A 357 -8.24 -13.59 8.24
CA ALA A 357 -9.40 -13.69 7.35
C ALA A 357 -9.37 -14.95 6.49
#